data_a30b8448726c04dd399f3a10918a7941
#
_entry.id   a30b8448726c04dd399f3a10918a7941
#
_cell.length_a   1.000
_cell.length_b   1.000
_cell.length_c   1.000
_cell.angle_alpha   90.00
_cell.angle_beta   90.00
_cell.angle_gamma   90.00
#
_symmetry.space_group_name_H-M   'P 1'
#
loop_
_entity.id
_entity.type
_entity.pdbx_description
1 polymer ?
#
loop_
_entity_poly.entity_id
_entity_poly.type
_entity_poly.pdbx_seq_one_letter_code
_entity_poly.pdbx_strand_id
1 'polypeptide(L)'
;MTYSQWKTLGLETDANEPSIGTKTHSITLKPEIMATADYLEKAKENKNVTVIDNRERLNYLEQHIPGSINIPYRTLASEDKILRPKDELKRLLQNRGISDDAEVITYCGSVGTLSGLAYYALKSIDHPNVKLYVRSFKEWKNLNKPIVKQENADYWDLSAE
;
A
#
# COMPACT_ATOMS: atom_id res chain seq x y z
N MET A 1 -8.33 3.50 -16.27
CA MET A 1 -9.42 2.97 -17.12
C MET A 1 -9.35 1.46 -17.09
N THR A 2 -10.48 0.77 -16.85
CA THR A 2 -10.57 -0.69 -16.94
C THR A 2 -10.86 -1.12 -18.38
N TYR A 3 -10.63 -2.41 -18.71
CA TYR A 3 -10.97 -2.94 -20.04
C TYR A 3 -12.48 -2.84 -20.35
N SER A 4 -13.32 -2.99 -19.34
CA SER A 4 -14.77 -2.81 -19.51
C SER A 4 -15.12 -1.37 -19.90
N GLN A 5 -14.51 -0.37 -19.25
CA GLN A 5 -14.66 1.04 -19.62
C GLN A 5 -14.13 1.31 -21.04
N TRP A 6 -12.99 0.70 -21.43
CA TRP A 6 -12.45 0.79 -22.78
C TRP A 6 -13.46 0.35 -23.82
N LYS A 7 -14.09 -0.82 -23.60
CA LYS A 7 -15.14 -1.33 -24.51
C LYS A 7 -16.39 -0.46 -24.54
N THR A 8 -16.84 0.04 -23.39
CA THR A 8 -18.02 0.94 -23.31
C THR A 8 -17.80 2.23 -24.09
N LEU A 9 -16.58 2.71 -24.17
CA LEU A 9 -16.20 3.89 -24.96
C LEU A 9 -16.08 3.61 -26.46
N GLY A 10 -16.27 2.35 -26.91
CA GLY A 10 -16.15 1.97 -28.32
C GLY A 10 -14.72 2.08 -28.87
N LEU A 11 -13.72 2.05 -27.99
CA LEU A 11 -12.32 2.13 -28.40
C LEU A 11 -11.88 0.84 -29.07
N GLU A 12 -11.02 0.95 -30.09
CA GLU A 12 -10.54 -0.19 -30.86
C GLU A 12 -9.82 -1.21 -30.00
N THR A 13 -10.08 -2.48 -30.31
CA THR A 13 -9.37 -3.62 -29.71
C THR A 13 -8.81 -4.48 -30.82
N ASP A 14 -7.60 -4.99 -30.63
CA ASP A 14 -6.93 -5.91 -31.53
C ASP A 14 -6.66 -7.24 -30.79
N ALA A 15 -6.85 -8.34 -31.51
CA ALA A 15 -6.53 -9.69 -31.04
C ALA A 15 -5.10 -10.12 -31.41
N ASN A 16 -4.41 -9.32 -32.22
CA ASN A 16 -3.05 -9.64 -32.63
C ASN A 16 -2.07 -9.39 -31.50
N GLU A 17 -1.20 -10.36 -31.23
CA GLU A 17 -0.07 -10.15 -30.33
C GLU A 17 0.94 -9.18 -30.96
N PRO A 18 1.29 -8.07 -30.31
CA PRO A 18 2.30 -7.18 -30.84
C PRO A 18 3.67 -7.87 -30.86
N SER A 19 4.34 -7.85 -31.99
CA SER A 19 5.73 -8.30 -32.06
C SER A 19 6.63 -7.27 -31.40
N ILE A 20 7.08 -7.59 -30.18
CA ILE A 20 7.99 -6.73 -29.40
C ILE A 20 9.41 -7.23 -29.58
N GLY A 21 10.25 -6.47 -30.27
CA GLY A 21 11.68 -6.74 -30.35
C GLY A 21 12.35 -6.67 -28.96
N THR A 22 13.30 -7.54 -28.71
CA THR A 22 14.10 -7.56 -27.48
C THR A 22 14.84 -6.25 -27.35
N LYS A 23 14.66 -5.56 -26.20
CA LYS A 23 15.41 -4.36 -25.84
C LYS A 23 16.10 -4.58 -24.50
N THR A 24 17.34 -4.12 -24.41
CA THR A 24 18.08 -4.10 -23.15
C THR A 24 17.72 -2.85 -22.36
N HIS A 25 17.20 -3.04 -21.15
CA HIS A 25 16.98 -1.95 -20.21
C HIS A 25 18.00 -1.98 -19.08
N SER A 26 18.66 -0.85 -18.83
CA SER A 26 19.39 -0.67 -17.56
C SER A 26 18.40 -0.28 -16.47
N ILE A 27 18.40 -1.05 -15.39
CA ILE A 27 17.56 -0.77 -14.22
C ILE A 27 18.43 -0.07 -13.18
N THR A 28 18.05 1.16 -12.82
CA THR A 28 18.62 1.85 -11.67
C THR A 28 17.65 1.72 -10.49
N LEU A 29 18.07 1.01 -9.45
CA LEU A 29 17.29 0.93 -8.22
C LEU A 29 17.30 2.29 -7.52
N LYS A 30 16.17 2.68 -6.96
CA LYS A 30 16.00 3.87 -6.14
C LYS A 30 15.84 3.46 -4.67
N PRO A 31 16.93 3.27 -3.93
CA PRO A 31 16.87 2.79 -2.55
C PRO A 31 16.12 3.75 -1.62
N GLU A 32 16.06 5.04 -1.97
CA GLU A 32 15.37 6.07 -1.21
C GLU A 32 13.86 5.87 -1.10
N ILE A 33 13.26 5.15 -2.06
CA ILE A 33 11.83 4.82 -2.05
C ILE A 33 11.51 3.48 -1.40
N MET A 34 12.54 2.73 -1.00
CA MET A 34 12.39 1.39 -0.44
C MET A 34 12.71 1.39 1.05
N ALA A 35 11.88 0.71 1.83
CA ALA A 35 12.18 0.40 3.22
C ALA A 35 12.65 -1.06 3.34
N THR A 36 13.66 -1.29 4.18
CA THR A 36 14.06 -2.61 4.65
C THR A 36 13.39 -2.93 5.99
N ALA A 37 13.39 -4.21 6.40
CA ALA A 37 12.87 -4.61 7.70
C ALA A 37 13.58 -3.86 8.86
N ASP A 38 14.91 -3.69 8.77
CA ASP A 38 15.69 -3.00 9.82
C ASP A 38 15.41 -1.48 9.82
N TYR A 39 15.21 -0.89 8.65
CA TYR A 39 14.78 0.51 8.57
C TYR A 39 13.44 0.70 9.24
N LEU A 40 12.45 -0.14 8.90
CA LEU A 40 11.10 -0.07 9.44
C LEU A 40 11.09 -0.28 10.97
N GLU A 41 11.89 -1.23 11.47
CA GLU A 41 11.99 -1.50 12.91
C GLU A 41 12.46 -0.28 13.70
N LYS A 42 13.40 0.47 13.16
CA LYS A 42 13.89 1.73 13.78
C LYS A 42 12.91 2.88 13.57
N ALA A 43 12.36 3.00 12.36
CA ALA A 43 11.50 4.11 11.97
C ALA A 43 10.17 4.12 12.74
N LYS A 44 9.57 2.96 13.03
CA LYS A 44 8.29 2.87 13.75
C LYS A 44 8.28 3.50 15.16
N GLU A 45 9.43 3.72 15.76
CA GLU A 45 9.56 4.41 17.04
C GLU A 45 9.51 5.95 16.90
N ASN A 46 9.63 6.45 15.68
CA ASN A 46 9.57 7.89 15.39
C ASN A 46 8.10 8.32 15.20
N LYS A 47 7.63 9.26 16.02
CA LYS A 47 6.26 9.78 15.98
C LYS A 47 5.87 10.45 14.64
N ASN A 48 6.86 10.87 13.85
CA ASN A 48 6.63 11.43 12.52
C ASN A 48 6.67 10.38 11.40
N VAL A 49 6.68 9.09 11.76
CA VAL A 49 6.61 7.98 10.81
C VAL A 49 5.34 7.20 11.03
N THR A 50 4.58 6.98 9.96
CA THR A 50 3.40 6.13 9.99
C THR A 50 3.64 4.89 9.14
N VAL A 51 3.46 3.72 9.74
CA VAL A 51 3.53 2.43 9.06
C VAL A 51 2.11 1.95 8.75
N ILE A 52 1.81 1.72 7.47
CA ILE A 52 0.47 1.34 7.00
C ILE A 52 0.48 -0.13 6.53
N ASP A 53 -0.37 -0.94 7.15
CA ASP A 53 -0.73 -2.28 6.66
C ASP A 53 -1.87 -2.17 5.66
N ASN A 54 -1.60 -2.54 4.41
CA ASN A 54 -2.59 -2.48 3.33
C ASN A 54 -3.30 -3.82 3.07
N ARG A 55 -3.14 -4.79 3.96
CA ARG A 55 -3.91 -6.03 3.91
C ARG A 55 -5.34 -5.79 4.36
N GLU A 56 -6.21 -6.74 4.06
CA GLU A 56 -7.58 -6.74 4.57
C GLU A 56 -7.60 -6.72 6.11
N ARG A 57 -8.64 -6.14 6.67
CA ARG A 57 -8.79 -5.92 8.12
C ARG A 57 -8.57 -7.20 8.94
N LEU A 58 -9.13 -8.33 8.52
CA LEU A 58 -8.95 -9.61 9.21
C LEU A 58 -7.49 -10.04 9.31
N ASN A 59 -6.71 -9.89 8.23
CA ASN A 59 -5.29 -10.23 8.25
C ASN A 59 -4.49 -9.34 9.21
N TYR A 60 -4.85 -8.06 9.30
CA TYR A 60 -4.25 -7.13 10.24
C TYR A 60 -4.57 -7.51 11.68
N LEU A 61 -5.84 -7.80 12.00
CA LEU A 61 -6.28 -8.19 13.35
C LEU A 61 -5.63 -9.51 13.77
N GLU A 62 -5.51 -10.46 12.85
CA GLU A 62 -4.84 -11.73 13.13
C GLU A 62 -3.39 -11.54 13.54
N GLN A 63 -2.62 -10.80 12.76
CA GLN A 63 -1.21 -10.51 13.03
C GLN A 63 -0.76 -9.27 12.25
N HIS A 64 -0.04 -8.34 12.89
CA HIS A 64 0.54 -7.18 12.20
C HIS A 64 1.87 -6.74 12.81
N ILE A 65 2.57 -5.84 12.11
CA ILE A 65 3.80 -5.21 12.61
C ILE A 65 3.43 -4.23 13.72
N PRO A 66 4.09 -4.30 14.90
CA PRO A 66 3.81 -3.39 16.01
C PRO A 66 3.88 -1.92 15.61
N GLY A 67 2.90 -1.12 16.06
CA GLY A 67 2.81 0.31 15.74
C GLY A 67 2.28 0.63 14.34
N SER A 68 1.96 -0.36 13.50
CA SER A 68 1.28 -0.09 12.24
C SER A 68 -0.20 0.17 12.42
N ILE A 69 -0.76 0.97 11.51
CA ILE A 69 -2.20 1.18 11.37
C ILE A 69 -2.71 0.43 10.13
N ASN A 70 -3.98 0.05 10.12
CA ASN A 70 -4.56 -0.61 8.97
C ASN A 70 -5.31 0.38 8.08
N ILE A 71 -4.92 0.43 6.82
CA ILE A 71 -5.67 1.06 5.73
C ILE A 71 -5.73 0.04 4.59
N PRO A 72 -6.80 -0.76 4.52
CA PRO A 72 -6.94 -1.77 3.48
C PRO A 72 -6.83 -1.15 2.09
N TYR A 73 -6.16 -1.83 1.17
CA TYR A 73 -5.95 -1.31 -0.19
C TYR A 73 -7.25 -0.91 -0.89
N ARG A 74 -8.37 -1.59 -0.57
CA ARG A 74 -9.69 -1.30 -1.14
C ARG A 74 -10.21 0.09 -0.74
N THR A 75 -9.83 0.59 0.42
CA THR A 75 -10.24 1.94 0.86
C THR A 75 -9.59 3.05 0.03
N LEU A 76 -8.51 2.74 -0.68
CA LEU A 76 -7.80 3.68 -1.56
C LEU A 76 -8.36 3.70 -2.99
N ALA A 77 -9.15 2.70 -3.35
CA ALA A 77 -9.81 2.57 -4.64
C ALA A 77 -11.29 2.95 -4.54
N SER A 78 -11.91 3.25 -5.66
CA SER A 78 -13.36 3.36 -5.78
C SER A 78 -13.88 2.32 -6.77
N GLU A 79 -15.18 2.04 -6.73
CA GLU A 79 -15.80 1.03 -7.61
C GLU A 79 -15.55 1.29 -9.10
N ASP A 80 -15.53 2.57 -9.49
CA ASP A 80 -15.39 2.98 -10.90
C ASP A 80 -13.99 3.46 -11.28
N LYS A 81 -13.06 3.57 -10.33
CA LYS A 81 -11.73 4.16 -10.56
C LYS A 81 -10.65 3.32 -9.89
N ILE A 82 -9.45 3.35 -10.46
CA ILE A 82 -8.28 2.69 -9.88
C ILE A 82 -7.95 3.29 -8.51
N LEU A 83 -8.04 4.61 -8.39
CA LEU A 83 -7.80 5.35 -7.14
C LEU A 83 -8.97 6.30 -6.87
N ARG A 84 -9.21 6.57 -5.60
CA ARG A 84 -10.11 7.65 -5.19
C ARG A 84 -9.61 9.02 -5.66
N PRO A 85 -10.50 10.01 -5.78
CA PRO A 85 -10.10 11.41 -6.01
C PRO A 85 -9.09 11.90 -4.98
N LYS A 86 -8.23 12.83 -5.39
CA LYS A 86 -7.14 13.36 -4.55
C LYS A 86 -7.60 13.94 -3.22
N ASP A 87 -8.71 14.65 -3.23
CA ASP A 87 -9.31 15.26 -2.03
C ASP A 87 -9.85 14.21 -1.04
N GLU A 88 -10.42 13.11 -1.56
CA GLU A 88 -10.86 12.00 -0.73
C GLU A 88 -9.68 11.26 -0.09
N LEU A 89 -8.62 11.02 -0.86
CA LEU A 89 -7.39 10.41 -0.34
C LEU A 89 -6.74 11.27 0.75
N LYS A 90 -6.67 12.58 0.56
CA LYS A 90 -6.16 13.50 1.59
C LYS A 90 -6.99 13.45 2.86
N ARG A 91 -8.31 13.52 2.73
CA ARG A 91 -9.22 13.39 3.89
C ARG A 91 -9.08 12.05 4.61
N LEU A 92 -8.91 10.96 3.86
CA LEU A 92 -8.69 9.64 4.44
C LEU A 92 -7.45 9.62 5.32
N LEU A 93 -6.34 10.20 4.87
CA LEU A 93 -5.10 10.27 5.65
C LEU A 93 -5.26 11.15 6.89
N GLN A 94 -5.83 12.33 6.74
CA GLN A 94 -6.08 13.24 7.84
C GLN A 94 -6.99 12.63 8.92
N ASN A 95 -8.05 11.91 8.51
CA ASN A 95 -8.94 11.20 9.44
C ASN A 95 -8.23 10.05 10.18
N ARG A 96 -7.11 9.56 9.67
CA ARG A 96 -6.26 8.56 10.31
C ARG A 96 -5.08 9.17 11.08
N GLY A 97 -5.06 10.49 11.25
CA GLY A 97 -4.02 11.21 11.98
C GLY A 97 -2.67 11.26 11.27
N ILE A 98 -2.65 11.03 9.95
CA ILE A 98 -1.42 11.10 9.13
C ILE A 98 -1.25 12.54 8.67
N SER A 99 -0.18 13.20 9.12
CA SER A 99 0.14 14.55 8.68
C SER A 99 0.73 14.60 7.29
N ASP A 100 0.56 15.73 6.60
CA ASP A 100 0.99 15.90 5.20
C ASP A 100 2.51 15.83 5.02
N ASP A 101 3.29 15.97 6.09
CA ASP A 101 4.77 15.92 6.12
C ASP A 101 5.32 14.62 6.74
N ALA A 102 4.47 13.75 7.29
CA ALA A 102 4.89 12.50 7.88
C ALA A 102 5.62 11.61 6.85
N GLU A 103 6.58 10.82 7.30
CA GLU A 103 7.06 9.71 6.49
C GLU A 103 6.04 8.57 6.57
N VAL A 104 5.60 8.08 5.41
CA VAL A 104 4.67 6.95 5.34
C VAL A 104 5.36 5.74 4.74
N ILE A 105 5.32 4.62 5.46
CA ILE A 105 5.85 3.33 5.00
C ILE A 105 4.68 2.38 4.76
N THR A 106 4.50 1.93 3.53
CA THR A 106 3.43 1.00 3.18
C THR A 106 3.94 -0.44 3.10
N TYR A 107 3.17 -1.40 3.63
CA TYR A 107 3.46 -2.83 3.50
C TYR A 107 2.17 -3.65 3.29
N CYS A 108 2.31 -4.90 2.84
CA CYS A 108 1.20 -5.84 2.71
C CYS A 108 1.62 -7.28 3.11
N GLY A 109 1.13 -8.30 2.40
CA GLY A 109 1.40 -9.70 2.75
C GLY A 109 2.80 -10.18 2.38
N SER A 110 3.26 -9.94 1.13
CA SER A 110 4.50 -10.59 0.65
C SER A 110 5.33 -9.79 -0.37
N VAL A 111 4.75 -9.39 -1.50
CA VAL A 111 5.53 -8.88 -2.65
C VAL A 111 5.21 -7.44 -3.02
N GLY A 112 4.61 -6.69 -2.13
CA GLY A 112 4.36 -5.27 -2.33
C GLY A 112 3.20 -4.93 -3.28
N THR A 113 2.38 -5.88 -3.73
CA THR A 113 1.31 -5.62 -4.70
C THR A 113 0.26 -4.64 -4.15
N LEU A 114 -0.34 -4.97 -3.00
CA LEU A 114 -1.37 -4.12 -2.39
C LEU A 114 -0.77 -2.83 -1.82
N SER A 115 0.39 -2.93 -1.19
CA SER A 115 1.11 -1.76 -0.67
C SER A 115 1.70 -0.89 -1.78
N GLY A 116 1.97 -1.45 -2.97
CA GLY A 116 2.32 -0.69 -4.16
C GLY A 116 1.18 0.21 -4.63
N LEU A 117 -0.08 -0.28 -4.59
CA LEU A 117 -1.24 0.57 -4.85
C LEU A 117 -1.29 1.74 -3.86
N ALA A 118 -1.09 1.48 -2.56
CA ALA A 118 -1.06 2.50 -1.53
C ALA A 118 0.09 3.51 -1.74
N TYR A 119 1.29 3.02 -2.08
CA TYR A 119 2.42 3.87 -2.42
C TYR A 119 2.07 4.85 -3.55
N TYR A 120 1.49 4.35 -4.65
CA TYR A 120 1.10 5.20 -5.77
C TYR A 120 -0.10 6.10 -5.45
N ALA A 121 -1.02 5.68 -4.61
CA ALA A 121 -2.10 6.55 -4.12
C ALA A 121 -1.54 7.77 -3.37
N LEU A 122 -0.60 7.55 -2.46
CA LEU A 122 0.09 8.61 -1.74
C LEU A 122 0.89 9.52 -2.68
N LYS A 123 1.62 8.95 -3.63
CA LYS A 123 2.35 9.74 -4.65
C LYS A 123 1.42 10.55 -5.55
N SER A 124 0.21 10.05 -5.84
CA SER A 124 -0.77 10.77 -6.67
C SER A 124 -1.32 12.05 -6.04
N ILE A 125 -1.26 12.14 -4.70
CA ILE A 125 -1.63 13.34 -3.94
C ILE A 125 -0.42 14.20 -3.55
N ASP A 126 0.72 13.91 -4.15
CA ASP A 126 1.99 14.61 -3.94
C ASP A 126 2.53 14.51 -2.50
N HIS A 127 2.21 13.40 -1.79
CA HIS A 127 2.77 13.16 -0.46
C HIS A 127 4.30 13.05 -0.55
N PRO A 128 5.06 13.86 0.22
CA PRO A 128 6.50 14.02 0.00
C PRO A 128 7.30 12.76 0.35
N ASN A 129 7.04 12.17 1.50
CA ASN A 129 7.86 11.14 2.12
C ASN A 129 7.14 9.79 2.14
N VAL A 130 7.24 9.02 1.06
CA VAL A 130 6.62 7.69 0.96
C VAL A 130 7.66 6.64 0.66
N LYS A 131 7.67 5.57 1.43
CA LYS A 131 8.49 4.38 1.20
C LYS A 131 7.63 3.13 1.08
N LEU A 132 8.14 2.17 0.33
CA LEU A 132 7.52 0.86 0.13
C LEU A 132 8.38 -0.23 0.79
N TYR A 133 7.83 -0.95 1.75
CA TYR A 133 8.41 -2.17 2.27
C TYR A 133 7.96 -3.37 1.41
N VAL A 134 8.67 -3.62 0.30
CA VAL A 134 8.27 -4.57 -0.75
C VAL A 134 8.15 -5.98 -0.21
N ARG A 135 9.11 -6.45 0.58
CA ARG A 135 9.11 -7.83 1.11
C ARG A 135 8.08 -8.07 2.18
N SER A 136 7.54 -6.98 2.75
CA SER A 136 6.30 -6.96 3.52
C SER A 136 6.27 -7.90 4.73
N PHE A 137 5.07 -8.25 5.21
CA PHE A 137 4.86 -9.03 6.43
C PHE A 137 5.49 -10.43 6.38
N LYS A 138 5.58 -11.05 5.18
CA LYS A 138 6.22 -12.36 5.02
C LYS A 138 7.70 -12.33 5.42
N GLU A 139 8.46 -11.33 4.97
CA GLU A 139 9.87 -11.19 5.37
C GLU A 139 9.98 -10.88 6.86
N TRP A 140 9.15 -9.95 7.38
CA TRP A 140 9.11 -9.60 8.79
C TRP A 140 8.99 -10.83 9.70
N LYS A 141 8.07 -11.74 9.36
CA LYS A 141 7.88 -13.02 10.07
C LYS A 141 9.07 -13.95 9.90
N ASN A 142 9.61 -14.08 8.70
CA ASN A 142 10.78 -14.95 8.44
C ASN A 142 12.04 -14.51 9.20
N LEU A 143 12.15 -13.22 9.48
CA LEU A 143 13.21 -12.65 10.31
C LEU A 143 12.93 -12.76 11.83
N ASN A 144 11.83 -13.42 12.22
CA ASN A 144 11.38 -13.58 13.60
C ASN A 144 11.24 -12.23 14.35
N LYS A 145 10.89 -11.17 13.64
CA LYS A 145 10.68 -9.86 14.26
C LYS A 145 9.34 -9.84 15.04
N PRO A 146 9.21 -8.95 16.05
CA PRO A 146 8.01 -8.86 16.86
C PRO A 146 6.73 -8.65 16.05
N ILE A 147 5.66 -9.31 16.46
CA ILE A 147 4.32 -9.15 15.88
C ILE A 147 3.30 -8.88 16.97
N VAL A 148 2.25 -8.16 16.64
CA VAL A 148 1.05 -8.02 17.47
C VAL A 148 -0.01 -8.97 16.95
N LYS A 149 -0.75 -9.59 17.87
CA LYS A 149 -1.96 -10.36 17.61
C LYS A 149 -3.09 -9.74 18.42
N GLN A 150 -4.25 -9.61 17.82
CA GLN A 150 -5.45 -9.23 18.55
C GLN A 150 -6.15 -10.52 19.00
N GLU A 151 -6.12 -10.79 20.32
CA GLU A 151 -6.59 -12.07 20.88
C GLU A 151 -8.10 -12.28 20.76
N ASN A 152 -8.89 -11.23 20.56
CA ASN A 152 -10.34 -11.31 20.42
C ASN A 152 -10.81 -10.36 19.31
N ALA A 153 -10.37 -10.62 18.08
CA ALA A 153 -10.86 -9.89 16.91
C ALA A 153 -12.30 -10.34 16.59
N ASP A 154 -13.27 -9.72 17.22
CA ASP A 154 -14.68 -9.97 16.94
C ASP A 154 -15.10 -9.35 15.61
N TYR A 155 -16.13 -9.92 15.00
CA TYR A 155 -16.73 -9.43 13.75
C TYR A 155 -17.09 -7.94 13.81
N TRP A 156 -17.43 -7.42 14.99
CA TRP A 156 -17.77 -6.00 15.23
C TRP A 156 -16.61 -5.04 15.01
N ASP A 157 -15.36 -5.50 15.17
CA ASP A 157 -14.17 -4.70 14.89
C ASP A 157 -13.99 -4.43 13.38
N LEU A 158 -14.73 -5.13 12.53
CA LEU A 158 -14.73 -4.95 11.08
C LEU A 158 -15.62 -3.79 10.62
N SER A 159 -16.57 -3.37 11.45
CA SER A 159 -17.56 -2.33 11.13
C SER A 159 -17.10 -0.90 11.45
N ALA A 160 -15.91 -0.73 12.00
CA ALA A 160 -15.36 0.55 12.46
C ALA A 160 -14.61 1.35 11.38
N GLU A 161 -14.88 1.09 10.08
CA GLU A 161 -14.28 1.82 8.95
C GLU A 161 -15.21 2.85 8.33
#